data_f32bd0039ffeaeb80827a54e9b51d196
#
_entry.id   f32bd0039ffeaeb80827a54e9b51d196
#
_cell.length_a   1.000
_cell.length_b   1.000
_cell.length_c   1.000
_cell.angle_alpha   90.00
_cell.angle_beta   90.00
_cell.angle_gamma   90.00
#
_symmetry.space_group_name_H-M   'P 1'
#
loop_
_entity.id
_entity.type
_entity.pdbx_description
1 polymer ?
#
loop_
_entity_poly.entity_id
_entity_poly.type
_entity_poly.pdbx_seq_one_letter_code
_entity_poly.pdbx_strand_id
1 'polypeptide(L)'
;MSPMSHLGVLFTEFARHWRASLAGLAQLEDYGTVNEGDRSYPLLTATVPGRRSVLITGGFHGDEKAGPLTLLQHAPEIVAYARARDIGLRVYPCINPSGFEAHTRYNLSGERPNNDFLEYEVEPGRWKGELSTGEPYLRWSPSRPAAKETAALRSSLARLPMPNASLDLHQDNFIHGALCYFYVFGNRDAYRPLLARSGAKVPILRDTVVDSGHEPGTDVMADADGAIECHDGSITDHYHRAGVPYVAAVETTTETPAETANEINLIWIYGFIDLVAADRAAGRS
;
A
#
# COMPACT_ATOMS: atom_id res chain seq x y z
N MET A 1 20.53 -12.30 12.24
CA MET A 1 20.74 -10.87 11.90
C MET A 1 20.16 -10.05 13.04
N SER A 2 20.86 -9.03 13.52
CA SER A 2 20.35 -8.15 14.60
C SER A 2 19.11 -7.41 14.06
N PRO A 3 18.01 -7.26 14.83
CA PRO A 3 16.84 -6.50 14.37
C PRO A 3 17.30 -5.07 14.10
N MET A 4 17.08 -4.59 12.88
CA MET A 4 17.32 -3.20 12.51
C MET A 4 16.36 -2.34 13.35
N SER A 5 16.90 -1.54 14.24
CA SER A 5 16.11 -0.63 15.07
C SER A 5 15.38 0.38 14.16
N HIS A 6 14.12 0.69 14.47
CA HIS A 6 13.25 1.58 13.67
C HIS A 6 13.74 3.03 13.52
N LEU A 7 14.83 3.41 14.16
CA LEU A 7 15.42 4.75 14.17
C LEU A 7 16.70 4.77 13.34
N GLY A 8 16.72 5.54 12.25
CA GLY A 8 17.95 5.97 11.58
C GLY A 8 18.51 5.07 10.48
N VAL A 9 17.67 4.28 9.78
CA VAL A 9 18.13 3.56 8.59
C VAL A 9 18.27 4.54 7.43
N LEU A 10 19.49 4.74 6.95
CA LEU A 10 19.74 5.48 5.72
C LEU A 10 19.08 4.75 4.54
N PHE A 11 18.41 5.49 3.66
CA PHE A 11 17.76 4.87 2.51
C PHE A 11 18.75 4.15 1.58
N THR A 12 19.98 4.61 1.51
CA THR A 12 21.06 3.91 0.78
C THR A 12 21.32 2.49 1.33
N GLU A 13 21.23 2.29 2.63
CA GLU A 13 21.37 0.97 3.25
C GLU A 13 20.15 0.10 2.97
N PHE A 14 18.93 0.69 3.06
CA PHE A 14 17.71 0.02 2.66
C PHE A 14 17.79 -0.49 1.21
N ALA A 15 18.17 0.39 0.29
CA ALA A 15 18.30 0.05 -1.14
C ALA A 15 19.36 -1.04 -1.39
N ARG A 16 20.48 -0.98 -0.68
CA ARG A 16 21.53 -2.01 -0.76
C ARG A 16 21.05 -3.37 -0.28
N HIS A 17 20.37 -3.41 0.87
CA HIS A 17 19.82 -4.65 1.44
C HIS A 17 18.71 -5.22 0.55
N TRP A 18 17.80 -4.36 0.04
CA TRP A 18 16.76 -4.77 -0.89
C TRP A 18 17.34 -5.46 -2.13
N ARG A 19 18.30 -4.85 -2.78
CA ARG A 19 18.94 -5.44 -3.96
C ARG A 19 19.68 -6.74 -3.63
N ALA A 20 20.38 -6.79 -2.51
CA ALA A 20 21.12 -7.98 -2.09
C ALA A 20 20.21 -9.16 -1.76
N SER A 21 19.09 -8.92 -1.05
CA SER A 21 18.17 -9.97 -0.62
C SER A 21 17.41 -10.62 -1.79
N LEU A 22 17.18 -9.87 -2.88
CA LEU A 22 16.42 -10.32 -4.04
C LEU A 22 17.30 -10.65 -5.27
N ALA A 23 18.63 -10.55 -5.14
CA ALA A 23 19.54 -10.90 -6.23
C ALA A 23 19.33 -12.35 -6.70
N GLY A 24 19.04 -12.52 -8.00
CA GLY A 24 18.70 -13.84 -8.59
C GLY A 24 17.29 -14.37 -8.25
N LEU A 25 16.55 -13.69 -7.38
CA LEU A 25 15.17 -14.08 -7.02
C LEU A 25 14.10 -13.25 -7.73
N ALA A 26 14.38 -12.02 -8.15
CA ALA A 26 13.45 -11.15 -8.84
C ALA A 26 14.19 -10.29 -9.85
N GLN A 27 13.46 -9.75 -10.81
CA GLN A 27 13.97 -8.69 -11.67
C GLN A 27 13.90 -7.38 -10.89
N LEU A 28 15.06 -6.77 -10.65
CA LEU A 28 15.23 -5.54 -9.91
C LEU A 28 15.42 -4.37 -10.88
N GLU A 29 14.73 -3.28 -10.61
CA GLU A 29 14.81 -2.06 -11.41
C GLU A 29 14.69 -0.82 -10.51
N ASP A 30 15.40 0.24 -10.87
CA ASP A 30 15.12 1.58 -10.39
C ASP A 30 14.15 2.22 -11.39
N TYR A 31 12.85 2.28 -11.03
CA TYR A 31 11.83 2.79 -11.94
C TYR A 31 11.86 4.31 -12.12
N GLY A 32 12.68 4.99 -11.35
CA GLY A 32 12.93 6.42 -11.39
C GLY A 32 13.95 6.86 -10.36
N THR A 33 14.11 8.16 -10.28
CA THR A 33 14.95 8.83 -9.29
C THR A 33 14.26 10.12 -8.88
N VAL A 34 14.23 10.43 -7.58
CA VAL A 34 13.75 11.71 -7.07
C VAL A 34 14.90 12.47 -6.42
N ASN A 35 14.92 13.78 -6.66
CA ASN A 35 15.92 14.68 -6.11
C ASN A 35 15.27 15.55 -5.02
N GLU A 36 15.92 15.58 -3.85
CA GLU A 36 15.52 16.33 -2.67
C GLU A 36 16.71 17.16 -2.20
N GLY A 37 16.71 18.45 -2.53
CA GLY A 37 17.86 19.31 -2.34
C GLY A 37 19.09 18.80 -3.12
N ASP A 38 20.17 18.54 -2.42
CA ASP A 38 21.43 18.01 -2.97
C ASP A 38 21.50 16.46 -2.96
N ARG A 39 20.44 15.78 -2.54
CA ARG A 39 20.36 14.32 -2.45
C ARG A 39 19.49 13.71 -3.56
N SER A 40 19.92 12.55 -4.02
CA SER A 40 19.24 11.77 -5.06
C SER A 40 18.85 10.41 -4.52
N TYR A 41 17.59 10.04 -4.68
CA TYR A 41 17.03 8.79 -4.16
C TYR A 41 16.53 7.92 -5.32
N PRO A 42 17.04 6.69 -5.48
CA PRO A 42 16.49 5.74 -6.43
C PRO A 42 15.11 5.25 -5.98
N LEU A 43 14.19 5.11 -6.92
CA LEU A 43 12.86 4.54 -6.71
C LEU A 43 12.89 3.06 -7.10
N LEU A 44 12.75 2.18 -6.11
CA LEU A 44 13.05 0.76 -6.23
C LEU A 44 11.81 -0.07 -6.57
N THR A 45 11.96 -1.06 -7.45
CA THR A 45 10.95 -2.09 -7.66
C THR A 45 11.56 -3.46 -7.84
N ALA A 46 10.77 -4.49 -7.55
CA ALA A 46 11.09 -5.88 -7.84
C ALA A 46 9.91 -6.55 -8.53
N THR A 47 10.17 -7.26 -9.62
CA THR A 47 9.16 -7.98 -10.40
C THR A 47 9.48 -9.48 -10.44
N VAL A 48 8.48 -10.29 -10.14
CA VAL A 48 8.47 -11.73 -10.36
C VAL A 48 7.45 -12.01 -11.46
N PRO A 49 7.82 -12.65 -12.57
CA PRO A 49 6.89 -12.92 -13.65
C PRO A 49 5.81 -13.93 -13.24
N GLY A 50 4.61 -13.75 -13.79
CA GLY A 50 3.46 -14.65 -13.62
C GLY A 50 2.30 -14.21 -14.52
N ARG A 51 1.40 -15.13 -14.87
CA ARG A 51 0.23 -14.81 -15.69
C ARG A 51 -0.78 -13.93 -14.94
N ARG A 52 -0.86 -14.10 -13.63
CA ARG A 52 -1.62 -13.28 -12.69
C ARG A 52 -0.63 -12.66 -11.72
N SER A 53 -0.92 -11.48 -11.24
CA SER A 53 0.02 -10.78 -10.38
C SER A 53 -0.67 -10.03 -9.25
N VAL A 54 0.08 -9.91 -8.15
CA VAL A 54 -0.24 -9.03 -7.02
C VAL A 54 0.70 -7.83 -7.08
N LEU A 55 0.13 -6.63 -7.03
CA LEU A 55 0.85 -5.40 -6.76
C LEU A 55 0.93 -5.19 -5.25
N ILE A 56 2.12 -4.90 -4.75
CA ILE A 56 2.34 -4.56 -3.34
C ILE A 56 3.11 -3.25 -3.29
N THR A 57 2.55 -2.28 -2.58
CA THR A 57 3.17 -0.98 -2.33
C THR A 57 3.35 -0.75 -0.84
N GLY A 58 4.27 0.12 -0.45
CA GLY A 58 4.45 0.56 0.92
C GLY A 58 5.30 1.82 0.99
N GLY A 59 5.20 2.53 2.12
CA GLY A 59 6.00 3.70 2.39
C GLY A 59 5.67 4.89 1.51
N PHE A 60 4.40 5.13 1.19
CA PHE A 60 3.92 6.39 0.66
C PHE A 60 4.15 7.52 1.67
N HIS A 61 3.90 7.24 2.93
CA HIS A 61 4.25 8.12 4.04
C HIS A 61 5.58 7.65 4.66
N GLY A 62 6.53 8.55 4.80
CA GLY A 62 7.89 8.16 5.19
C GLY A 62 8.05 7.83 6.67
N ASP A 63 7.17 8.29 7.54
CA ASP A 63 7.11 7.94 8.96
C ASP A 63 6.48 6.55 9.21
N GLU A 64 5.82 5.97 8.21
CA GLU A 64 5.13 4.67 8.25
C GLU A 64 6.08 3.54 7.82
N LYS A 65 6.94 3.10 8.72
CA LYS A 65 8.06 2.20 8.38
C LYS A 65 7.73 0.71 8.36
N ALA A 66 6.62 0.27 8.95
CA ALA A 66 6.33 -1.16 9.06
C ALA A 66 6.21 -1.85 7.68
N GLY A 67 5.48 -1.25 6.73
CA GLY A 67 5.35 -1.79 5.37
C GLY A 67 6.70 -1.99 4.68
N PRO A 68 7.50 -0.92 4.50
CA PRO A 68 8.84 -1.03 3.92
C PRO A 68 9.75 -2.03 4.62
N LEU A 69 9.77 -2.06 5.95
CA LEU A 69 10.62 -2.97 6.71
C LEU A 69 10.14 -4.42 6.64
N THR A 70 8.83 -4.67 6.64
CA THR A 70 8.27 -6.02 6.39
C THR A 70 8.72 -6.53 5.02
N LEU A 71 8.58 -5.72 3.98
CA LEU A 71 8.99 -6.08 2.63
C LEU A 71 10.50 -6.34 2.57
N LEU A 72 11.33 -5.48 3.18
CA LEU A 72 12.78 -5.65 3.20
C LEU A 72 13.20 -6.96 3.89
N GLN A 73 12.59 -7.28 5.02
CA GLN A 73 12.97 -8.43 5.85
C GLN A 73 12.51 -9.76 5.26
N HIS A 74 11.35 -9.78 4.60
CA HIS A 74 10.66 -11.00 4.16
C HIS A 74 10.55 -11.15 2.64
N ALA A 75 11.21 -10.28 1.86
CA ALA A 75 11.11 -10.33 0.40
C ALA A 75 11.45 -11.70 -0.22
N PRO A 76 12.52 -12.42 0.19
CA PRO A 76 12.82 -13.74 -0.35
C PRO A 76 11.72 -14.77 -0.10
N GLU A 77 11.14 -14.79 1.11
CA GLU A 77 10.06 -15.70 1.51
C GLU A 77 8.77 -15.38 0.76
N ILE A 78 8.44 -14.10 0.57
CA ILE A 78 7.28 -13.62 -0.20
C ILE A 78 7.43 -14.07 -1.66
N VAL A 79 8.60 -13.90 -2.26
CA VAL A 79 8.89 -14.36 -3.63
C VAL A 79 8.76 -15.88 -3.75
N ALA A 80 9.33 -16.64 -2.81
CA ALA A 80 9.22 -18.09 -2.80
C ALA A 80 7.76 -18.55 -2.69
N TYR A 81 6.97 -17.90 -1.83
CA TYR A 81 5.55 -18.20 -1.63
C TYR A 81 4.71 -17.95 -2.89
N ALA A 82 4.93 -16.83 -3.57
CA ALA A 82 4.24 -16.49 -4.80
C ALA A 82 4.60 -17.44 -5.95
N ARG A 83 5.88 -17.77 -6.10
CA ARG A 83 6.35 -18.72 -7.11
C ARG A 83 5.77 -20.11 -6.94
N ALA A 84 5.67 -20.60 -5.69
CA ALA A 84 5.06 -21.90 -5.39
C ALA A 84 3.58 -21.98 -5.83
N ARG A 85 2.93 -20.80 -6.06
CA ARG A 85 1.54 -20.68 -6.53
C ARG A 85 1.42 -20.22 -7.98
N ASP A 86 2.54 -20.02 -8.66
CA ASP A 86 2.61 -19.46 -10.03
C ASP A 86 1.92 -18.07 -10.13
N ILE A 87 2.13 -17.25 -9.09
CA ILE A 87 1.65 -15.87 -9.02
C ILE A 87 2.84 -14.92 -9.20
N GLY A 88 2.68 -13.96 -10.10
CA GLY A 88 3.62 -12.87 -10.30
C GLY A 88 3.52 -11.84 -9.16
N LEU A 89 4.62 -11.14 -8.93
CA LEU A 89 4.66 -10.03 -7.97
C LEU A 89 5.19 -8.78 -8.65
N ARG A 90 4.68 -7.65 -8.21
CA ARG A 90 5.21 -6.31 -8.47
C ARG A 90 5.28 -5.60 -7.14
N VAL A 91 6.49 -5.38 -6.66
CA VAL A 91 6.71 -4.83 -5.31
C VAL A 91 7.43 -3.49 -5.41
N TYR A 92 6.83 -2.47 -4.84
CA TYR A 92 7.39 -1.13 -4.67
C TYR A 92 7.57 -0.91 -3.17
N PRO A 93 8.77 -1.21 -2.64
CA PRO A 93 8.94 -1.39 -1.19
C PRO A 93 8.92 -0.09 -0.39
N CYS A 94 9.25 1.03 -1.02
CA CYS A 94 9.27 2.35 -0.37
C CYS A 94 9.09 3.43 -1.44
N ILE A 95 7.91 4.03 -1.47
CA ILE A 95 7.53 5.03 -2.47
C ILE A 95 8.16 6.39 -2.16
N ASN A 96 8.22 6.78 -0.89
CA ASN A 96 8.77 8.04 -0.41
C ASN A 96 10.10 7.85 0.32
N PRO A 97 11.21 7.70 -0.41
CA PRO A 97 12.51 7.41 0.20
C PRO A 97 13.07 8.55 1.04
N SER A 98 12.81 9.79 0.67
CA SER A 98 13.31 10.96 1.42
C SER A 98 12.56 11.14 2.73
N GLY A 99 11.24 10.99 2.73
CA GLY A 99 10.43 10.96 3.94
C GLY A 99 10.77 9.77 4.84
N PHE A 100 10.99 8.58 4.26
CA PHE A 100 11.43 7.39 5.01
C PHE A 100 12.73 7.64 5.77
N GLU A 101 13.72 8.24 5.12
CA GLU A 101 14.99 8.54 5.76
C GLU A 101 14.88 9.63 6.82
N ALA A 102 14.11 10.70 6.53
CA ALA A 102 13.89 11.81 7.44
C ALA A 102 12.86 11.50 8.56
N HIS A 103 12.15 10.38 8.46
CA HIS A 103 11.05 10.02 9.36
C HIS A 103 9.93 11.09 9.36
N THR A 104 9.55 11.52 8.17
CA THR A 104 8.48 12.50 7.94
C THR A 104 7.40 11.92 7.05
N ARG A 105 6.14 12.30 7.28
CA ARG A 105 5.01 11.82 6.49
C ARG A 105 5.15 12.18 5.01
N TYR A 106 5.49 13.42 4.72
CA TYR A 106 5.68 13.93 3.36
C TYR A 106 7.14 13.80 2.92
N ASN A 107 7.41 13.97 1.63
CA ASN A 107 8.78 14.07 1.14
C ASN A 107 9.44 15.38 1.61
N LEU A 108 10.75 15.54 1.42
CA LEU A 108 11.46 16.72 1.91
C LEU A 108 11.07 18.02 1.19
N SER A 109 10.42 17.94 0.02
CA SER A 109 9.81 19.10 -0.65
C SER A 109 8.42 19.46 -0.10
N GLY A 110 7.89 18.69 0.86
CA GLY A 110 6.56 18.88 1.45
C GLY A 110 5.42 18.38 0.56
N GLU A 111 5.72 17.63 -0.50
CA GLU A 111 4.71 17.00 -1.34
C GLU A 111 4.15 15.75 -0.66
N ARG A 112 2.86 15.47 -0.92
CA ARG A 112 2.12 14.37 -0.30
C ARG A 112 1.84 13.27 -1.34
N PRO A 113 2.63 12.19 -1.38
CA PRO A 113 2.31 11.03 -2.20
C PRO A 113 1.07 10.29 -1.67
N ASN A 114 0.39 9.55 -2.52
CA ASN A 114 -0.72 8.64 -2.34
C ASN A 114 -2.10 9.18 -2.73
N ASN A 115 -2.59 10.29 -2.21
CA ASN A 115 -3.95 10.78 -2.47
C ASN A 115 -4.06 11.66 -3.72
N ASP A 116 -3.28 11.33 -4.75
CA ASP A 116 -3.17 12.08 -6.00
C ASP A 116 -3.20 11.17 -7.26
N PHE A 117 -3.83 9.97 -7.13
CA PHE A 117 -4.00 9.05 -8.26
C PHE A 117 -5.23 9.35 -9.11
N LEU A 118 -6.33 9.78 -8.50
CA LEU A 118 -7.57 10.11 -9.19
C LEU A 118 -8.34 11.23 -8.49
N GLU A 119 -9.32 11.75 -9.18
CA GLU A 119 -10.26 12.76 -8.69
C GLU A 119 -11.68 12.46 -9.20
N TYR A 120 -12.69 12.97 -8.51
CA TYR A 120 -14.10 12.76 -8.76
C TYR A 120 -14.78 14.04 -9.21
N GLU A 121 -15.53 14.00 -10.31
CA GLU A 121 -16.43 15.08 -10.68
C GLU A 121 -17.75 14.87 -9.96
N VAL A 122 -18.03 15.69 -8.95
CA VAL A 122 -19.25 15.61 -8.14
C VAL A 122 -20.40 16.45 -8.71
N GLU A 123 -20.07 17.52 -9.44
CA GLU A 123 -20.98 18.33 -10.23
C GLU A 123 -20.25 18.75 -11.51
N PRO A 124 -20.98 19.14 -12.59
CA PRO A 124 -20.31 19.57 -13.82
C PRO A 124 -19.22 20.61 -13.59
N GLY A 125 -17.95 20.23 -13.83
CA GLY A 125 -16.78 21.06 -13.65
C GLY A 125 -16.27 21.20 -12.22
N ARG A 126 -16.92 20.59 -11.21
CA ARG A 126 -16.45 20.56 -9.81
C ARG A 126 -15.82 19.22 -9.47
N TRP A 127 -14.53 19.24 -9.22
CA TRP A 127 -13.72 18.05 -8.90
C TRP A 127 -13.30 18.03 -7.44
N LYS A 128 -13.23 16.84 -6.87
CA LYS A 128 -12.78 16.56 -5.50
C LYS A 128 -11.80 15.38 -5.52
N GLY A 129 -10.76 15.42 -4.67
CA GLY A 129 -9.85 14.29 -4.47
C GLY A 129 -10.45 13.19 -3.60
N GLU A 130 -11.45 13.53 -2.78
CA GLU A 130 -12.04 12.64 -1.79
C GLU A 130 -13.57 12.76 -1.78
N LEU A 131 -14.26 11.66 -1.53
CA LEU A 131 -15.72 11.61 -1.37
C LEU A 131 -16.09 11.25 0.07
N SER A 132 -17.13 11.90 0.60
CA SER A 132 -17.81 11.44 1.81
C SER A 132 -18.46 10.08 1.58
N THR A 133 -18.65 9.28 2.63
CA THR A 133 -19.33 7.99 2.52
C THR A 133 -20.69 8.13 1.85
N GLY A 134 -20.86 7.44 0.72
CA GLY A 134 -22.11 7.49 -0.06
C GLY A 134 -22.30 8.78 -0.89
N GLU A 135 -21.32 9.68 -0.94
CA GLU A 135 -21.40 10.88 -1.78
C GLU A 135 -21.50 10.50 -3.26
N PRO A 136 -22.52 10.96 -3.99
CA PRO A 136 -22.65 10.65 -5.42
C PRO A 136 -21.62 11.43 -6.23
N TYR A 137 -21.15 10.83 -7.30
CA TYR A 137 -20.27 11.48 -8.28
C TYR A 137 -20.74 11.16 -9.71
N LEU A 138 -20.38 12.03 -10.66
CA LEU A 138 -20.75 11.87 -12.07
C LEU A 138 -19.77 10.94 -12.79
N ARG A 139 -18.48 11.12 -12.54
CA ARG A 139 -17.39 10.32 -13.10
C ARG A 139 -16.11 10.51 -12.28
N TRP A 140 -15.12 9.66 -12.50
CA TRP A 140 -13.78 9.82 -12.00
C TRP A 140 -12.78 10.00 -13.17
N SER A 141 -11.63 10.57 -12.87
CA SER A 141 -10.52 10.74 -13.81
C SER A 141 -9.20 10.59 -13.08
N PRO A 142 -8.14 10.07 -13.75
CA PRO A 142 -6.80 10.18 -13.21
C PRO A 142 -6.46 11.65 -12.96
N SER A 143 -6.06 11.97 -11.73
CA SER A 143 -5.60 13.32 -11.37
C SER A 143 -4.22 13.61 -11.99
N ARG A 144 -3.79 14.87 -11.95
CA ARG A 144 -2.37 15.19 -12.14
C ARG A 144 -1.66 14.91 -10.82
N PRO A 145 -0.65 14.02 -10.77
CA PRO A 145 0.06 13.77 -9.53
C PRO A 145 0.75 15.05 -9.06
N ALA A 146 0.55 15.38 -7.79
CA ALA A 146 1.20 16.51 -7.14
C ALA A 146 2.61 16.15 -6.68
N ALA A 147 2.80 14.90 -6.19
CA ALA A 147 4.08 14.40 -5.75
C ALA A 147 4.88 13.76 -6.90
N LYS A 148 6.18 14.02 -6.92
CA LYS A 148 7.10 13.49 -7.95
C LYS A 148 7.23 11.96 -7.86
N GLU A 149 7.13 11.40 -6.66
CA GLU A 149 7.10 9.95 -6.42
C GLU A 149 5.88 9.31 -7.06
N THR A 150 4.68 9.89 -6.86
CA THR A 150 3.45 9.40 -7.49
C THR A 150 3.53 9.50 -9.01
N ALA A 151 4.09 10.59 -9.55
CA ALA A 151 4.28 10.75 -11.00
C ALA A 151 5.19 9.64 -11.58
N ALA A 152 6.30 9.35 -10.92
CA ALA A 152 7.22 8.29 -11.32
C ALA A 152 6.56 6.89 -11.21
N LEU A 153 5.85 6.62 -10.11
CA LEU A 153 5.15 5.37 -9.88
C LEU A 153 4.07 5.13 -10.95
N ARG A 154 3.22 6.11 -11.23
CA ARG A 154 2.20 6.02 -12.29
C ARG A 154 2.81 5.74 -13.65
N SER A 155 3.94 6.39 -13.97
CA SER A 155 4.67 6.14 -15.22
C SER A 155 5.23 4.72 -15.29
N SER A 156 5.68 4.16 -14.17
CA SER A 156 6.11 2.76 -14.06
C SER A 156 4.94 1.79 -14.24
N LEU A 157 3.85 2.02 -13.50
CA LEU A 157 2.65 1.16 -13.53
C LEU A 157 1.96 1.14 -14.89
N ALA A 158 1.94 2.26 -15.62
CA ALA A 158 1.32 2.37 -16.95
C ALA A 158 1.98 1.48 -18.01
N ARG A 159 3.22 1.03 -17.79
CA ARG A 159 3.94 0.12 -18.68
C ARG A 159 3.62 -1.37 -18.44
N LEU A 160 2.86 -1.66 -17.40
CA LEU A 160 2.59 -3.02 -16.92
C LEU A 160 1.11 -3.38 -17.14
N PRO A 161 0.78 -4.66 -17.35
CA PRO A 161 -0.61 -5.10 -17.36
C PRO A 161 -1.30 -4.81 -16.03
N MET A 162 -2.64 -4.67 -16.02
CA MET A 162 -3.40 -4.52 -14.79
C MET A 162 -3.14 -5.68 -13.83
N PRO A 163 -2.86 -5.45 -12.52
CA PRO A 163 -2.72 -6.53 -11.55
C PRO A 163 -4.07 -7.19 -11.24
N ASN A 164 -4.05 -8.42 -10.74
CA ASN A 164 -5.25 -9.10 -10.27
C ASN A 164 -5.59 -8.73 -8.82
N ALA A 165 -4.63 -8.21 -8.08
CA ALA A 165 -4.81 -7.69 -6.74
C ALA A 165 -3.84 -6.54 -6.46
N SER A 166 -4.26 -5.57 -5.63
CA SER A 166 -3.44 -4.44 -5.18
C SER A 166 -3.51 -4.32 -3.66
N LEU A 167 -2.36 -4.37 -3.02
CA LEU A 167 -2.20 -4.27 -1.57
C LEU A 167 -1.25 -3.13 -1.23
N ASP A 168 -1.70 -2.20 -0.41
CA ASP A 168 -0.88 -1.12 0.12
C ASP A 168 -0.62 -1.31 1.61
N LEU A 169 0.59 -0.99 2.07
CA LEU A 169 1.02 -1.22 3.45
C LEU A 169 1.34 0.11 4.12
N HIS A 170 0.55 0.44 5.14
CA HIS A 170 0.61 1.68 5.89
C HIS A 170 0.81 1.48 7.40
N GLN A 171 1.06 2.58 8.09
CA GLN A 171 0.95 2.73 9.54
C GLN A 171 0.30 4.06 9.89
N ASP A 172 -0.60 4.03 10.85
CA ASP A 172 -1.24 5.23 11.39
C ASP A 172 -0.49 5.73 12.63
N ASN A 173 -0.23 7.03 12.69
CA ASN A 173 0.32 7.73 13.84
C ASN A 173 -0.67 8.67 14.54
N PHE A 174 -1.94 8.70 14.09
CA PHE A 174 -2.99 9.57 14.65
C PHE A 174 -3.88 8.84 15.66
N ILE A 175 -4.08 7.52 15.46
CA ILE A 175 -4.88 6.70 16.38
C ILE A 175 -3.96 6.07 17.43
N HIS A 176 -4.35 6.21 18.71
CA HIS A 176 -3.58 5.70 19.83
C HIS A 176 -3.94 4.25 20.17
N GLY A 177 -2.98 3.53 20.74
CA GLY A 177 -3.07 2.14 21.14
C GLY A 177 -2.59 1.18 20.05
N ALA A 178 -2.15 -0.01 20.47
CA ALA A 178 -1.76 -1.08 19.56
C ALA A 178 -3.02 -1.69 18.94
N LEU A 179 -3.32 -1.35 17.68
CA LEU A 179 -4.48 -1.84 16.93
C LEU A 179 -4.20 -1.84 15.41
N CYS A 180 -5.12 -2.41 14.64
CA CYS A 180 -5.11 -2.37 13.18
C CYS A 180 -6.50 -2.06 12.62
N TYR A 181 -6.54 -1.62 11.38
CA TYR A 181 -7.74 -1.45 10.58
C TYR A 181 -7.42 -1.54 9.09
N PHE A 182 -8.44 -1.60 8.24
CA PHE A 182 -8.23 -1.99 6.84
C PHE A 182 -9.18 -1.24 5.93
N TYR A 183 -8.61 -0.53 4.97
CA TYR A 183 -9.37 -0.04 3.83
C TYR A 183 -9.50 -1.17 2.82
N VAL A 184 -10.74 -1.58 2.54
CA VAL A 184 -11.02 -2.73 1.67
C VAL A 184 -12.12 -2.41 0.68
N PHE A 185 -11.97 -2.88 -0.54
CA PHE A 185 -12.90 -2.65 -1.63
C PHE A 185 -13.36 -3.97 -2.25
N GLY A 186 -14.57 -3.95 -2.84
CA GLY A 186 -15.11 -5.08 -3.56
C GLY A 186 -15.74 -6.14 -2.66
N ASN A 187 -15.41 -7.42 -2.91
CA ASN A 187 -16.02 -8.53 -2.18
C ASN A 187 -15.44 -8.67 -0.76
N ARG A 188 -16.08 -8.08 0.24
CA ARG A 188 -15.65 -8.10 1.64
C ARG A 188 -15.57 -9.52 2.23
N ASP A 189 -16.37 -10.46 1.75
CA ASP A 189 -16.34 -11.85 2.25
C ASP A 189 -14.98 -12.52 2.00
N ALA A 190 -14.29 -12.13 0.93
CA ALA A 190 -12.96 -12.64 0.62
C ALA A 190 -11.91 -12.24 1.67
N TYR A 191 -12.11 -11.13 2.37
CA TYR A 191 -11.16 -10.61 3.36
C TYR A 191 -11.45 -11.07 4.79
N ARG A 192 -12.63 -11.62 5.09
CA ARG A 192 -12.99 -12.07 6.45
C ARG A 192 -11.95 -12.97 7.13
N PRO A 193 -11.35 -13.97 6.44
CA PRO A 193 -10.29 -14.78 7.05
C PRO A 193 -9.03 -13.97 7.42
N LEU A 194 -8.71 -12.93 6.63
CA LEU A 194 -7.55 -12.07 6.87
C LEU A 194 -7.82 -11.14 8.06
N LEU A 195 -9.01 -10.53 8.11
CA LEU A 195 -9.49 -9.73 9.24
C LEU A 195 -9.45 -10.54 10.54
N ALA A 196 -10.01 -11.75 10.53
CA ALA A 196 -10.02 -12.61 11.71
C ALA A 196 -8.61 -12.97 12.21
N ARG A 197 -7.68 -13.26 11.29
CA ARG A 197 -6.27 -13.57 11.63
C ARG A 197 -5.55 -12.34 12.17
N SER A 198 -5.80 -11.16 11.61
CA SER A 198 -5.23 -9.90 12.09
C SER A 198 -5.76 -9.53 13.47
N GLY A 199 -7.08 -9.68 13.69
CA GLY A 199 -7.73 -9.45 14.98
C GLY A 199 -7.31 -10.40 16.10
N ALA A 200 -6.71 -11.55 15.74
CA ALA A 200 -6.07 -12.44 16.72
C ALA A 200 -4.68 -11.93 17.18
N LYS A 201 -4.12 -10.93 16.51
CA LYS A 201 -2.81 -10.34 16.83
C LYS A 201 -2.95 -9.05 17.67
N VAL A 202 -3.80 -8.13 17.24
CA VAL A 202 -4.15 -6.89 17.94
C VAL A 202 -5.63 -6.59 17.73
N PRO A 203 -6.27 -5.77 18.57
CA PRO A 203 -7.64 -5.31 18.33
C PRO A 203 -7.79 -4.68 16.96
N ILE A 204 -8.90 -4.96 16.28
CA ILE A 204 -9.32 -4.27 15.08
C ILE A 204 -10.21 -3.09 15.47
N LEU A 205 -9.98 -1.94 14.87
CA LEU A 205 -10.85 -0.78 14.96
C LEU A 205 -12.21 -1.12 14.34
N ARG A 206 -13.33 -0.96 15.08
CA ARG A 206 -14.67 -1.34 14.65
C ARG A 206 -15.71 -0.34 15.13
N ASP A 207 -16.82 -0.25 14.39
CA ASP A 207 -17.99 0.56 14.77
C ASP A 207 -17.60 1.99 15.21
N THR A 208 -16.64 2.60 14.52
CA THR A 208 -16.13 3.92 14.88
C THR A 208 -15.84 4.77 13.65
N VAL A 209 -15.87 6.07 13.85
CA VAL A 209 -15.51 7.03 12.81
C VAL A 209 -14.00 7.16 12.77
N VAL A 210 -13.44 7.01 11.57
CA VAL A 210 -12.05 7.31 11.25
C VAL A 210 -12.06 8.62 10.46
N ASP A 211 -11.51 9.69 11.04
CA ASP A 211 -11.31 10.92 10.29
C ASP A 211 -10.16 10.69 9.31
N SER A 212 -10.43 10.79 8.01
CA SER A 212 -9.38 10.73 7.00
C SER A 212 -8.45 11.96 7.08
N GLY A 213 -8.86 13.02 7.78
CA GLY A 213 -8.08 14.23 8.01
C GLY A 213 -7.78 15.05 6.75
N HIS A 214 -8.41 14.75 5.62
CA HIS A 214 -8.05 15.33 4.32
C HIS A 214 -8.96 16.49 3.93
N GLU A 215 -10.26 16.35 4.18
CA GLU A 215 -11.24 17.43 4.03
C GLU A 215 -12.14 17.49 5.26
N PRO A 216 -12.45 18.70 5.79
CA PRO A 216 -13.38 18.82 6.93
C PRO A 216 -14.75 18.22 6.59
N GLY A 217 -15.21 17.27 7.42
CA GLY A 217 -16.52 16.64 7.29
C GLY A 217 -16.56 15.36 6.44
N THR A 218 -15.43 14.80 6.07
CA THR A 218 -15.34 13.46 5.48
C THR A 218 -15.12 12.43 6.59
N ASP A 219 -16.20 12.04 7.24
CA ASP A 219 -16.17 10.95 8.23
C ASP A 219 -16.19 9.61 7.50
N VAL A 220 -15.23 8.76 7.81
CA VAL A 220 -15.12 7.41 7.29
C VAL A 220 -15.39 6.43 8.42
N MET A 221 -16.31 5.49 8.20
CA MET A 221 -16.71 4.52 9.20
C MET A 221 -16.00 3.18 9.03
N ALA A 222 -15.40 2.69 10.12
CA ALA A 222 -15.09 1.28 10.25
C ALA A 222 -16.37 0.53 10.62
N ASP A 223 -16.72 -0.50 9.86
CA ASP A 223 -17.90 -1.34 10.13
C ASP A 223 -17.67 -2.33 11.29
N ALA A 224 -18.67 -3.18 11.57
CA ALA A 224 -18.59 -4.17 12.64
C ALA A 224 -17.50 -5.25 12.41
N ASP A 225 -17.03 -5.43 11.19
CA ASP A 225 -15.91 -6.33 10.86
C ASP A 225 -14.55 -5.62 10.88
N GLY A 226 -14.55 -4.28 10.99
CA GLY A 226 -13.35 -3.44 10.93
C GLY A 226 -12.91 -3.11 9.50
N ALA A 227 -13.82 -3.23 8.55
CA ALA A 227 -13.59 -2.87 7.17
C ALA A 227 -14.03 -1.42 6.91
N ILE A 228 -13.19 -0.68 6.20
CA ILE A 228 -13.43 0.72 5.83
C ILE A 228 -13.47 0.80 4.30
N GLU A 229 -14.43 1.54 3.76
CA GLU A 229 -14.44 1.93 2.37
C GLU A 229 -14.27 3.45 2.29
N CYS A 230 -13.15 3.88 1.71
CA CYS A 230 -12.80 5.29 1.59
C CYS A 230 -12.37 5.59 0.16
N HIS A 231 -13.00 6.59 -0.45
CA HIS A 231 -12.70 7.07 -1.78
C HIS A 231 -11.92 8.38 -1.69
N ASP A 232 -10.61 8.25 -1.54
CA ASP A 232 -9.69 9.34 -1.18
C ASP A 232 -8.65 9.65 -2.26
N GLY A 233 -8.85 9.13 -3.47
CA GLY A 233 -7.91 9.32 -4.57
C GLY A 233 -6.59 8.58 -4.42
N SER A 234 -6.46 7.66 -3.47
CA SER A 234 -5.27 6.84 -3.26
C SER A 234 -5.05 5.81 -4.36
N ILE A 235 -3.88 5.14 -4.32
CA ILE A 235 -3.60 4.01 -5.22
C ILE A 235 -4.63 2.88 -5.04
N THR A 236 -5.11 2.68 -3.82
CA THR A 236 -6.13 1.66 -3.49
C THR A 236 -7.45 2.00 -4.17
N ASP A 237 -7.91 3.23 -4.01
CA ASP A 237 -9.13 3.72 -4.67
C ASP A 237 -8.99 3.66 -6.20
N HIS A 238 -7.84 4.06 -6.75
CA HIS A 238 -7.56 3.98 -8.19
C HIS A 238 -7.73 2.55 -8.75
N TYR A 239 -7.14 1.55 -8.11
CA TYR A 239 -7.23 0.17 -8.59
C TYR A 239 -8.63 -0.42 -8.39
N HIS A 240 -9.33 -0.03 -7.33
CA HIS A 240 -10.74 -0.37 -7.17
C HIS A 240 -11.57 0.19 -8.34
N ARG A 241 -11.42 1.48 -8.68
CA ARG A 241 -12.12 2.12 -9.82
C ARG A 241 -11.73 1.53 -11.17
N ALA A 242 -10.51 1.06 -11.30
CA ALA A 242 -10.03 0.36 -12.50
C ALA A 242 -10.54 -1.09 -12.61
N GLY A 243 -11.31 -1.59 -11.63
CA GLY A 243 -11.93 -2.91 -11.66
C GLY A 243 -11.05 -4.06 -11.18
N VAL A 244 -9.98 -3.77 -10.45
CA VAL A 244 -9.17 -4.83 -9.81
C VAL A 244 -10.00 -5.52 -8.73
N PRO A 245 -10.11 -6.87 -8.76
CA PRO A 245 -11.06 -7.58 -7.91
C PRO A 245 -10.70 -7.59 -6.41
N TYR A 246 -9.41 -7.54 -6.08
CA TYR A 246 -8.93 -7.55 -4.70
C TYR A 246 -8.06 -6.33 -4.46
N VAL A 247 -8.55 -5.43 -3.62
CA VAL A 247 -7.88 -4.16 -3.33
C VAL A 247 -8.01 -3.85 -1.85
N ALA A 248 -6.88 -3.61 -1.17
CA ALA A 248 -6.89 -3.19 0.22
C ALA A 248 -5.66 -2.33 0.57
N ALA A 249 -5.82 -1.50 1.61
CA ALA A 249 -4.73 -0.95 2.38
C ALA A 249 -4.78 -1.48 3.82
N VAL A 250 -3.62 -1.86 4.33
CA VAL A 250 -3.44 -2.36 5.71
C VAL A 250 -2.88 -1.24 6.55
N GLU A 251 -3.56 -0.97 7.65
CA GLU A 251 -3.10 0.00 8.64
C GLU A 251 -2.81 -0.70 9.97
N THR A 252 -1.61 -0.51 10.48
CA THR A 252 -1.30 -0.77 11.89
C THR A 252 -0.91 0.55 12.53
N THR A 253 -1.24 0.75 13.82
CA THR A 253 -0.77 1.96 14.49
C THR A 253 0.73 1.91 14.75
N THR A 254 1.38 3.07 14.87
CA THR A 254 2.81 3.14 15.24
C THR A 254 3.08 2.63 16.66
N GLU A 255 2.05 2.51 17.51
CA GLU A 255 2.13 1.89 18.84
C GLU A 255 2.05 0.36 18.79
N THR A 256 1.66 -0.22 17.66
CA THR A 256 1.71 -1.68 17.47
C THR A 256 3.16 -2.16 17.43
N PRO A 257 3.52 -3.17 18.23
CA PRO A 257 4.88 -3.71 18.21
C PRO A 257 5.31 -4.12 16.80
N ALA A 258 6.53 -3.79 16.42
CA ALA A 258 7.04 -3.99 15.06
C ALA A 258 6.91 -5.42 14.54
N GLU A 259 7.16 -6.42 15.40
CA GLU A 259 6.99 -7.83 15.07
C GLU A 259 5.53 -8.16 14.75
N THR A 260 4.60 -7.62 15.54
CA THR A 260 3.16 -7.80 15.32
C THR A 260 2.69 -7.08 14.05
N ALA A 261 3.18 -5.87 13.78
CA ALA A 261 2.89 -5.18 12.52
C ALA A 261 3.41 -5.96 11.30
N ASN A 262 4.62 -6.52 11.39
CA ASN A 262 5.17 -7.41 10.36
C ASN A 262 4.29 -8.65 10.14
N GLU A 263 3.84 -9.30 11.21
CA GLU A 263 2.96 -10.46 11.12
C GLU A 263 1.62 -10.12 10.43
N ILE A 264 1.03 -8.98 10.75
CA ILE A 264 -0.22 -8.50 10.12
C ILE A 264 0.03 -8.23 8.63
N ASN A 265 1.08 -7.52 8.27
CA ASN A 265 1.43 -7.29 6.88
C ASN A 265 1.61 -8.61 6.10
N LEU A 266 2.30 -9.60 6.68
CA LEU A 266 2.48 -10.91 6.06
C LEU A 266 1.17 -11.69 5.92
N ILE A 267 0.24 -11.59 6.88
CA ILE A 267 -1.10 -12.18 6.77
C ILE A 267 -1.78 -11.69 5.49
N TRP A 268 -1.72 -10.39 5.21
CA TRP A 268 -2.35 -9.79 4.05
C TRP A 268 -1.59 -10.06 2.75
N ILE A 269 -0.26 -9.98 2.77
CA ILE A 269 0.57 -10.30 1.59
C ILE A 269 0.31 -11.73 1.12
N TYR A 270 0.42 -12.72 2.02
CA TYR A 270 0.16 -14.11 1.67
C TYR A 270 -1.31 -14.36 1.32
N GLY A 271 -2.22 -13.71 2.04
CA GLY A 271 -3.65 -13.79 1.76
C GLY A 271 -4.00 -13.29 0.36
N PHE A 272 -3.43 -12.19 -0.10
CA PHE A 272 -3.66 -11.65 -1.45
C PHE A 272 -3.10 -12.58 -2.54
N ILE A 273 -1.94 -13.18 -2.30
CA ILE A 273 -1.38 -14.20 -3.19
C ILE A 273 -2.32 -15.42 -3.26
N ASP A 274 -2.86 -15.87 -2.13
CA ASP A 274 -3.79 -17.00 -2.06
C ASP A 274 -5.13 -16.69 -2.74
N LEU A 275 -5.69 -15.48 -2.59
CA LEU A 275 -6.92 -15.05 -3.26
C LEU A 275 -6.75 -15.11 -4.79
N VAL A 276 -5.66 -14.58 -5.32
CA VAL A 276 -5.38 -14.61 -6.78
C VAL A 276 -5.14 -16.03 -7.26
N ALA A 277 -4.50 -16.89 -6.46
CA ALA A 277 -4.28 -18.29 -6.79
C ALA A 277 -5.59 -19.10 -6.79
N ALA A 278 -6.50 -18.82 -5.85
CA ALA A 278 -7.82 -19.48 -5.76
C ALA A 278 -8.72 -19.15 -6.96
N ASP A 279 -8.73 -17.90 -7.42
CA ASP A 279 -9.47 -17.49 -8.63
C ASP A 279 -9.00 -18.21 -9.89
N ARG A 280 -7.69 -18.45 -9.99
CA ARG A 280 -7.12 -19.25 -11.07
C ARG A 280 -7.66 -20.69 -11.05
N ALA A 281 -7.68 -21.32 -9.88
CA ALA A 281 -8.20 -22.66 -9.72
C ALA A 281 -9.70 -22.79 -10.06
N ALA A 282 -10.48 -21.70 -9.82
CA ALA A 282 -11.91 -21.63 -10.14
C ALA A 282 -12.21 -21.22 -11.60
N GLY A 283 -11.18 -21.00 -12.44
CA GLY A 283 -11.35 -20.61 -13.84
C GLY A 283 -11.92 -19.18 -14.03
N ARG A 284 -11.91 -18.36 -12.98
CA ARG A 284 -12.32 -16.95 -13.06
C ARG A 284 -11.22 -16.14 -13.72
N SER A 285 -11.56 -15.46 -14.81
CA SER A 285 -10.64 -14.62 -15.61
C SER A 285 -10.42 -13.25 -15.00
#